data_50e6c50cfa75566f1fe1713fc24aa3b1
#
_entry.id   50e6c50cfa75566f1fe1713fc24aa3b1
#
_cell.length_a   1.000
_cell.length_b   1.000
_cell.length_c   1.000
_cell.angle_alpha   90.00
_cell.angle_beta   90.00
_cell.angle_gamma   90.00
#
_symmetry.space_group_name_H-M   'P 1'
#
loop_
_entity.id
_entity.type
_entity.pdbx_description
1 polymer ?
#
loop_
_entity_poly.entity_id
_entity_poly.type
_entity_poly.pdbx_seq_one_letter_code
_entity_poly.pdbx_strand_id
1 'polypeptide(L)'
;MVEGKIRIKDIAKIAGVSATTVSNVIHGRTEKVSRKTRKKIEEILDEQEYAPSMGARILSGKSSGMIAVVVGKRKEWEQESEKLEEILREIEKSLDEREYYMLLHFVKTAEEFVRYAAVWKLDGVICIWLNEEECTRIRQ
;
A
#
# COMPACT_ATOMS: atom_id res chain seq x y z
N MET A 1 -23.47 -6.18 -6.69
CA MET A 1 -23.50 -5.23 -5.55
C MET A 1 -22.26 -5.47 -4.72
N VAL A 2 -21.43 -4.48 -4.55
CA VAL A 2 -20.36 -4.55 -3.56
C VAL A 2 -21.06 -4.37 -2.22
N GLU A 3 -21.18 -5.44 -1.44
CA GLU A 3 -21.60 -5.35 -0.04
C GLU A 3 -20.75 -4.28 0.63
N GLY A 4 -21.38 -3.34 1.31
CA GLY A 4 -20.70 -2.16 1.83
C GLY A 4 -19.58 -2.57 2.77
N LYS A 5 -18.35 -2.23 2.39
CA LYS A 5 -17.14 -2.49 3.17
C LYS A 5 -17.37 -2.01 4.60
N ILE A 6 -17.32 -2.92 5.57
CA ILE A 6 -17.52 -2.60 6.98
C ILE A 6 -16.57 -1.46 7.42
N ARG A 7 -17.07 -0.52 8.17
CA ARG A 7 -16.35 0.68 8.60
C ARG A 7 -16.04 0.62 10.09
N ILE A 8 -15.04 1.38 10.52
CA ILE A 8 -14.71 1.52 11.96
C ILE A 8 -15.94 1.85 12.82
N LYS A 9 -16.87 2.67 12.31
CA LYS A 9 -18.12 3.00 13.01
C LYS A 9 -19.03 1.79 13.24
N ASP A 10 -19.03 0.85 12.32
CA ASP A 10 -19.84 -0.37 12.40
C ASP A 10 -19.21 -1.33 13.40
N ILE A 11 -17.89 -1.49 13.37
CA ILE A 11 -17.14 -2.24 14.39
C ILE A 11 -17.37 -1.66 15.79
N ALA A 12 -17.34 -0.34 15.93
CA ALA A 12 -17.58 0.35 17.19
C ALA A 12 -18.97 0.06 17.75
N LYS A 13 -20.01 0.04 16.91
CA LYS A 13 -21.36 -0.34 17.29
C LYS A 13 -21.45 -1.78 17.78
N ILE A 14 -20.84 -2.73 17.04
CA ILE A 14 -20.83 -4.15 17.41
C ILE A 14 -20.09 -4.36 18.74
N ALA A 15 -18.96 -3.68 18.91
CA ALA A 15 -18.15 -3.78 20.14
C ALA A 15 -18.74 -3.03 21.35
N GLY A 16 -19.66 -2.08 21.13
CA GLY A 16 -20.21 -1.22 22.17
C GLY A 16 -19.20 -0.19 22.70
N VAL A 17 -18.32 0.32 21.85
CA VAL A 17 -17.28 1.30 22.18
C VAL A 17 -17.26 2.47 21.18
N SER A 18 -16.43 3.48 21.43
CA SER A 18 -16.28 4.58 20.49
C SER A 18 -15.45 4.18 19.27
N ALA A 19 -15.67 4.86 18.13
CA ALA A 19 -14.84 4.69 16.93
C ALA A 19 -13.37 4.99 17.21
N THR A 20 -13.06 5.92 18.10
CA THR A 20 -11.70 6.23 18.55
C THR A 20 -11.07 5.05 19.27
N THR A 21 -11.81 4.33 20.11
CA THR A 21 -11.31 3.13 20.79
C THR A 21 -10.96 2.03 19.79
N VAL A 22 -11.80 1.77 18.79
CA VAL A 22 -11.53 0.82 17.71
C VAL A 22 -10.30 1.24 16.91
N SER A 23 -10.20 2.52 16.54
CA SER A 23 -9.04 3.07 15.84
C SER A 23 -7.74 2.89 16.64
N ASN A 24 -7.78 3.11 17.95
CA ASN A 24 -6.62 2.92 18.82
C ASN A 24 -6.16 1.45 18.83
N VAL A 25 -7.07 0.49 18.87
CA VAL A 25 -6.74 -0.95 18.80
C VAL A 25 -6.10 -1.29 17.46
N ILE A 26 -6.70 -0.86 16.35
CA ILE A 26 -6.18 -1.08 14.99
C ILE A 26 -4.74 -0.53 14.84
N HIS A 27 -4.45 0.60 15.48
CA HIS A 27 -3.15 1.27 15.39
C HIS A 27 -2.16 0.88 16.51
N GLY A 28 -2.50 -0.10 17.35
CA GLY A 28 -1.64 -0.55 18.44
C GLY A 28 -1.50 0.42 19.61
N ARG A 29 -2.33 1.48 19.65
CA ARG A 29 -2.35 2.45 20.77
C ARG A 29 -3.25 1.94 21.90
N THR A 30 -2.84 0.85 22.54
CA THR A 30 -3.68 0.11 23.46
C THR A 30 -3.51 0.50 24.94
N GLU A 31 -2.68 1.48 25.24
CA GLU A 31 -2.33 1.90 26.61
C GLU A 31 -3.56 2.31 27.44
N LYS A 32 -4.57 2.89 26.79
CA LYS A 32 -5.83 3.32 27.43
C LYS A 32 -7.01 2.38 27.18
N VAL A 33 -6.76 1.20 26.60
CA VAL A 33 -7.80 0.23 26.29
C VAL A 33 -7.60 -1.02 27.14
N SER A 34 -8.64 -1.44 27.87
CA SER A 34 -8.56 -2.65 28.69
C SER A 34 -8.27 -3.88 27.84
N ARG A 35 -7.53 -4.85 28.39
CA ARG A 35 -7.22 -6.12 27.70
C ARG A 35 -8.49 -6.83 27.20
N LYS A 36 -9.57 -6.81 27.98
CA LYS A 36 -10.86 -7.40 27.61
C LYS A 36 -11.48 -6.70 26.40
N THR A 37 -11.48 -5.37 26.39
CA THR A 37 -12.02 -4.56 25.29
C THR A 37 -11.17 -4.74 24.02
N ARG A 38 -9.85 -4.76 24.16
CA ARG A 38 -8.94 -5.01 23.05
C ARG A 38 -9.21 -6.35 22.38
N LYS A 39 -9.28 -7.44 23.17
CA LYS A 39 -9.55 -8.79 22.67
C LYS A 39 -10.88 -8.86 21.93
N LYS A 40 -11.94 -8.27 22.51
CA LYS A 40 -13.26 -8.20 21.87
C LYS A 40 -13.22 -7.49 20.51
N ILE A 41 -12.50 -6.38 20.41
CA ILE A 41 -12.36 -5.64 19.14
C ILE A 41 -11.56 -6.46 18.12
N GLU A 42 -10.46 -7.08 18.52
CA GLU A 42 -9.64 -7.94 17.67
C GLU A 42 -10.47 -9.12 17.10
N GLU A 43 -11.27 -9.79 17.92
CA GLU A 43 -12.18 -10.87 17.49
C GLU A 43 -13.19 -10.36 16.45
N ILE A 44 -13.81 -9.20 16.68
CA ILE A 44 -14.78 -8.61 15.74
C ILE A 44 -14.09 -8.22 14.42
N LEU A 45 -12.88 -7.66 14.48
CA LEU A 45 -12.10 -7.32 13.26
C LEU A 45 -11.83 -8.55 12.42
N ASP A 46 -11.45 -9.66 13.04
CA ASP A 46 -11.20 -10.93 12.37
C ASP A 46 -12.49 -11.54 11.80
N GLU A 47 -13.57 -11.60 12.58
CA GLU A 47 -14.87 -12.12 12.14
C GLU A 47 -15.46 -11.34 10.96
N GLN A 48 -15.23 -10.03 10.94
CA GLN A 48 -15.72 -9.14 9.88
C GLN A 48 -14.74 -8.98 8.72
N GLU A 49 -13.62 -9.71 8.72
CA GLU A 49 -12.55 -9.59 7.72
C GLU A 49 -12.15 -8.13 7.46
N TYR A 50 -12.09 -7.33 8.53
CA TYR A 50 -11.86 -5.89 8.42
C TYR A 50 -10.42 -5.61 7.99
N ALA A 51 -10.26 -5.09 6.77
CA ALA A 51 -9.00 -4.53 6.29
C ALA A 51 -9.05 -2.99 6.31
N PRO A 52 -8.14 -2.31 7.02
CA PRO A 52 -8.05 -0.85 6.96
C PRO A 52 -7.95 -0.37 5.52
N SER A 53 -8.72 0.67 5.17
CA SER A 53 -8.59 1.27 3.85
C SER A 53 -7.20 1.89 3.68
N MET A 54 -6.67 1.91 2.46
CA MET A 54 -5.38 2.56 2.15
C MET A 54 -5.36 4.02 2.65
N GLY A 55 -6.46 4.75 2.47
CA GLY A 55 -6.61 6.11 2.98
C GLY A 55 -6.46 6.21 4.51
N ALA A 56 -7.03 5.27 5.26
CA ALA A 56 -6.90 5.23 6.72
C ALA A 56 -5.45 4.93 7.16
N ARG A 57 -4.74 4.06 6.45
CA ARG A 57 -3.31 3.79 6.70
C ARG A 57 -2.46 5.04 6.46
N ILE A 58 -2.69 5.73 5.34
CA ILE A 58 -1.97 6.96 4.98
C ILE A 58 -2.20 8.07 6.02
N LEU A 59 -3.46 8.28 6.42
CA LEU A 59 -3.84 9.30 7.41
C LEU A 59 -3.26 9.01 8.80
N SER A 60 -3.03 7.76 9.15
CA SER A 60 -2.42 7.37 10.42
C SER A 60 -0.90 7.55 10.48
N GLY A 61 -0.28 8.07 9.41
CA GLY A 61 1.17 8.26 9.33
C GLY A 61 1.97 6.99 9.12
N LYS A 62 1.31 5.83 8.93
CA LYS A 62 1.98 4.56 8.64
C LYS A 62 2.43 4.50 7.18
N SER A 63 3.37 3.59 6.92
CA SER A 63 3.75 3.12 5.59
C SER A 63 2.50 2.77 4.77
N SER A 64 2.49 3.16 3.49
CA SER A 64 1.42 2.76 2.58
C SER A 64 1.45 1.27 2.27
N GLY A 65 2.62 0.65 2.41
CA GLY A 65 2.87 -0.71 1.97
C GLY A 65 2.98 -0.81 0.44
N MET A 66 3.23 0.30 -0.26
CA MET A 66 3.29 0.32 -1.73
C MET A 66 4.67 0.71 -2.23
N ILE A 67 5.21 -0.12 -3.10
CA ILE A 67 6.43 0.15 -3.87
C ILE A 67 6.06 0.26 -5.35
N ALA A 68 6.44 1.36 -5.99
CA ALA A 68 6.28 1.50 -7.42
C ALA A 68 7.46 0.89 -8.16
N VAL A 69 7.18 0.14 -9.22
CA VAL A 69 8.17 -0.31 -10.20
C VAL A 69 7.91 0.45 -11.48
N VAL A 70 8.81 1.33 -11.84
CA VAL A 70 8.70 2.21 -13.00
C VAL A 70 9.61 1.71 -14.11
N VAL A 71 9.01 1.37 -15.24
CA VAL A 71 9.71 0.82 -16.41
C VAL A 71 9.71 1.84 -17.53
N GLY A 72 10.89 2.26 -17.97
CA GLY A 72 11.04 3.13 -19.13
C GLY A 72 10.69 2.41 -20.43
N LYS A 73 9.79 2.99 -21.25
CA LYS A 73 9.45 2.48 -22.58
C LYS A 73 10.60 2.81 -23.55
N ARG A 74 11.41 1.83 -23.92
CA ARG A 74 12.46 1.94 -24.91
C ARG A 74 12.08 1.22 -26.21
N LYS A 75 12.74 1.57 -27.32
CA LYS A 75 12.51 0.92 -28.63
C LYS A 75 12.87 -0.57 -28.62
N GLU A 76 13.82 -0.95 -27.76
CA GLU A 76 14.33 -2.32 -27.61
C GLU A 76 13.41 -3.21 -26.76
N TRP A 77 12.33 -2.68 -26.24
CA TRP A 77 11.39 -3.40 -25.36
C TRP A 77 10.94 -4.76 -25.93
N GLU A 78 10.56 -4.79 -27.22
CA GLU A 78 10.07 -6.03 -27.85
C GLU A 78 11.13 -7.15 -27.87
N GLN A 79 12.40 -6.79 -27.88
CA GLN A 79 13.53 -7.75 -27.90
C GLN A 79 13.94 -8.22 -26.50
N GLU A 80 13.61 -7.47 -25.45
CA GLU A 80 14.00 -7.74 -24.06
C GLU A 80 12.81 -8.07 -23.15
N SER A 81 11.64 -8.34 -23.71
CA SER A 81 10.41 -8.59 -22.95
C SER A 81 10.50 -9.79 -21.99
N GLU A 82 11.15 -10.87 -22.41
CA GLU A 82 11.35 -12.06 -21.56
C GLU A 82 12.20 -11.75 -20.33
N LYS A 83 13.28 -10.97 -20.53
CA LYS A 83 14.17 -10.55 -19.45
C LYS A 83 13.46 -9.61 -18.47
N LEU A 84 12.62 -8.71 -18.97
CA LEU A 84 11.81 -7.83 -18.15
C LEU A 84 10.81 -8.63 -17.31
N GLU A 85 10.14 -9.60 -17.90
CA GLU A 85 9.19 -10.47 -17.22
C GLU A 85 9.85 -11.23 -16.06
N GLU A 86 11.05 -11.77 -16.28
CA GLU A 86 11.85 -12.44 -15.25
C GLU A 86 12.20 -11.50 -14.10
N ILE A 87 12.69 -10.28 -14.40
CA ILE A 87 13.00 -9.26 -13.40
C ILE A 87 11.76 -8.87 -12.60
N LEU A 88 10.64 -8.61 -13.25
CA LEU A 88 9.40 -8.23 -12.58
C LEU A 88 8.88 -9.34 -11.66
N ARG A 89 8.99 -10.59 -12.07
CA ARG A 89 8.60 -11.75 -11.26
C ARG A 89 9.44 -11.88 -9.98
N GLU A 90 10.76 -11.67 -10.09
CA GLU A 90 11.65 -11.69 -8.92
C GLU A 90 11.39 -10.50 -7.96
N ILE A 91 11.12 -9.32 -8.51
CA ILE A 91 10.74 -8.15 -7.71
C ILE A 91 9.41 -8.41 -6.98
N GLU A 92 8.39 -8.89 -7.70
CA GLU A 92 7.08 -9.21 -7.11
C GLU A 92 7.22 -10.18 -5.93
N LYS A 93 7.93 -11.28 -6.14
CA LYS A 93 8.18 -12.26 -5.10
C LYS A 93 8.87 -11.64 -3.88
N SER A 94 9.91 -10.83 -4.10
CA SER A 94 10.64 -10.16 -3.02
C SER A 94 9.80 -9.14 -2.25
N LEU A 95 8.86 -8.48 -2.91
CA LEU A 95 7.94 -7.53 -2.30
C LEU A 95 6.84 -8.25 -1.53
N ASP A 96 6.30 -9.34 -2.07
CA ASP A 96 5.27 -10.16 -1.43
C ASP A 96 5.78 -10.76 -0.10
N GLU A 97 7.00 -11.31 -0.10
CA GLU A 97 7.67 -11.81 1.13
C GLU A 97 7.81 -10.74 2.23
N ARG A 98 7.77 -9.46 1.88
CA ARG A 98 7.86 -8.30 2.79
C ARG A 98 6.53 -7.58 3.00
N GLU A 99 5.44 -8.18 2.54
CA GLU A 99 4.08 -7.62 2.64
C GLU A 99 3.91 -6.25 1.98
N TYR A 100 4.67 -6.00 0.87
CA TYR A 100 4.50 -4.83 0.03
C TYR A 100 3.66 -5.13 -1.21
N TYR A 101 2.82 -4.18 -1.59
CA TYR A 101 2.12 -4.19 -2.86
C TYR A 101 2.98 -3.56 -3.96
N MET A 102 3.03 -4.21 -5.11
CA MET A 102 3.73 -3.70 -6.29
C MET A 102 2.80 -2.85 -7.15
N LEU A 103 3.18 -1.60 -7.43
CA LEU A 103 2.54 -0.73 -8.42
C LEU A 103 3.42 -0.67 -9.66
N LEU A 104 3.03 -1.37 -10.73
CA LEU A 104 3.78 -1.37 -11.98
C LEU A 104 3.30 -0.24 -12.90
N HIS A 105 4.23 0.60 -13.36
CA HIS A 105 3.96 1.71 -14.25
C HIS A 105 4.99 1.79 -15.39
N PHE A 106 4.49 1.87 -16.61
CA PHE A 106 5.31 1.99 -17.81
C PHE A 106 5.27 3.42 -18.32
N VAL A 107 6.41 4.07 -18.42
CA VAL A 107 6.53 5.49 -18.77
C VAL A 107 7.37 5.72 -20.00
N LYS A 108 7.05 6.77 -20.75
CA LYS A 108 7.92 7.30 -21.79
C LYS A 108 8.95 8.29 -21.21
N THR A 109 8.54 9.03 -20.18
CA THR A 109 9.39 10.01 -19.50
C THR A 109 9.20 9.94 -17.98
N ALA A 110 10.20 10.40 -17.22
CA ALA A 110 10.11 10.47 -15.77
C ALA A 110 8.98 11.39 -15.29
N GLU A 111 8.69 12.47 -16.02
CA GLU A 111 7.65 13.43 -15.69
C GLU A 111 6.24 12.82 -15.69
N GLU A 112 5.98 11.83 -16.54
CA GLU A 112 4.71 11.08 -16.53
C GLU A 112 4.49 10.41 -15.18
N PHE A 113 5.53 9.79 -14.64
CA PHE A 113 5.45 9.11 -13.35
C PHE A 113 5.36 10.09 -12.18
N VAL A 114 6.14 11.17 -12.18
CA VAL A 114 6.11 12.18 -11.10
C VAL A 114 4.71 12.75 -10.90
N ARG A 115 4.02 13.09 -11.98
CA ARG A 115 2.61 13.54 -11.91
C ARG A 115 1.67 12.50 -11.34
N TYR A 116 1.90 11.24 -11.69
CA TYR A 116 1.11 10.12 -11.22
C TYR A 116 1.39 9.82 -9.75
N ALA A 117 2.66 9.79 -9.38
CA ALA A 117 3.12 9.47 -8.02
C ALA A 117 2.69 10.50 -6.97
N ALA A 118 2.49 11.77 -7.37
CA ALA A 118 2.01 12.82 -6.47
C ALA A 118 0.66 12.50 -5.80
N VAL A 119 -0.14 11.62 -6.41
CA VAL A 119 -1.44 11.16 -5.87
C VAL A 119 -1.27 10.02 -4.87
N TRP A 120 -0.16 9.30 -4.92
CA TRP A 120 0.09 8.12 -4.11
C TRP A 120 1.21 8.36 -3.11
N LYS A 121 0.99 7.97 -1.87
CA LYS A 121 2.05 7.92 -0.87
C LYS A 121 2.83 6.61 -1.03
N LEU A 122 3.85 6.62 -1.85
CA LEU A 122 4.72 5.46 -2.07
C LEU A 122 5.79 5.37 -0.99
N ASP A 123 6.12 4.17 -0.56
CA ASP A 123 7.20 3.92 0.40
C ASP A 123 8.57 3.84 -0.31
N GLY A 124 8.55 3.56 -1.61
CA GLY A 124 9.75 3.54 -2.44
C GLY A 124 9.43 3.37 -3.91
N VAL A 125 10.45 3.54 -4.73
CA VAL A 125 10.38 3.39 -6.19
C VAL A 125 11.57 2.58 -6.68
N ILE A 126 11.31 1.61 -7.53
CA ILE A 126 12.33 0.83 -8.27
C ILE A 126 12.24 1.26 -9.72
N CYS A 127 13.36 1.69 -10.29
CA CYS A 127 13.46 2.13 -11.69
C CYS A 127 14.11 1.06 -12.55
N ILE A 128 13.48 0.72 -13.67
CA ILE A 128 13.99 -0.22 -14.66
C ILE A 128 14.10 0.52 -16.01
N TRP A 129 15.24 0.44 -16.67
CA TRP A 129 15.51 1.07 -17.97
C TRP A 129 15.29 2.60 -18.00
N LEU A 130 15.49 3.24 -16.88
CA LEU A 130 15.59 4.69 -16.76
C LEU A 130 17.06 5.09 -16.56
N ASN A 131 17.46 6.23 -17.12
CA ASN A 131 18.80 6.76 -16.90
C ASN A 131 18.91 7.46 -15.52
N GLU A 132 20.13 7.84 -15.14
CA GLU A 132 20.40 8.44 -13.82
C GLU A 132 19.67 9.78 -13.62
N GLU A 133 19.56 10.59 -14.67
CA GLU A 133 18.85 11.87 -14.63
C GLU A 133 17.34 11.66 -14.38
N GLU A 134 16.73 10.71 -15.09
CA GLU A 134 15.34 10.33 -14.93
C GLU A 134 15.06 9.77 -13.51
N CYS A 135 15.96 8.91 -13.01
CA CYS A 135 15.84 8.39 -11.64
C CYS A 135 15.95 9.50 -10.59
N THR A 136 16.81 10.49 -10.82
CA THR A 136 16.96 11.65 -9.91
C THR A 136 15.69 12.49 -9.87
N ARG A 137 15.05 12.73 -11.00
CA ARG A 137 13.76 13.46 -11.06
C ARG A 137 12.63 12.74 -10.32
N ILE A 138 12.64 11.43 -10.33
CA ILE A 138 11.64 10.62 -9.60
C ILE A 138 11.83 10.69 -8.08
N ARG A 139 13.05 10.92 -7.60
CA ARG A 139 13.38 11.02 -6.17
C ARG A 139 13.00 12.34 -5.51
N GLN A 140 12.78 13.38 -6.29
CA GLN A 140 12.41 14.72 -5.80
C GLN A 140 10.90 14.79 -5.49
#